data_ea25f2620a0aa0766979a31b844eeb7e
#
_entry.id   ea25f2620a0aa0766979a31b844eeb7e
#
_cell.length_a   1.000
_cell.length_b   1.000
_cell.length_c   1.000
_cell.angle_alpha   90.00
_cell.angle_beta   90.00
_cell.angle_gamma   90.00
#
_symmetry.space_group_name_H-M   'P 1'
#
loop_
_entity.id
_entity.type
_entity.pdbx_description
1 polymer ?
#
loop_
_entity_poly.entity_id
_entity_poly.type
_entity_poly.pdbx_seq_one_letter_code
_entity_poly.pdbx_strand_id
1 'polypeptide(L)'
;MPGDSSHKLIGIERPGSILPDQILFGRSPAMADVQARAERICRTNVPLLLCGEGGTGKESLAQWIHGHSEYAAGEFVKVNCAAIPGTLLESELFGYEKGAFTGANNVKPGRVELAHRGTLFLDEIAELDLNLQSKLLHFLQDGTFSRIGDQGERKVDARLICATNKDLEAEMNAGRFRQDLFYRIHVFRLRMPALRERRDDIPLLAEYFRKQFEKQFEMNAEVFPPEMLEYLKNLAWAGNIRELSNGVARYVLLGPEAAIHQEIPTRRAKRVVVDPGNGEPQITLKRLSKDAIREMERNVILETLRANQWNRRKTAQALKISYRALIYKIQDAGLVSRRRASLQRAQTEGSLGLARS
;
A
#
# COMPACT_ATOMS: atom_id res chain seq x y z
N MET A 1 5.67 -8.03 -38.06
CA MET A 1 4.87 -8.22 -36.83
C MET A 1 5.62 -7.49 -35.72
N PRO A 2 5.23 -6.28 -35.25
CA PRO A 2 5.85 -5.64 -34.09
C PRO A 2 5.10 -6.12 -32.83
N GLY A 3 5.89 -6.60 -31.85
CA GLY A 3 5.42 -7.10 -30.58
C GLY A 3 4.85 -6.01 -29.68
N ASP A 4 3.76 -6.35 -29.10
CA ASP A 4 3.00 -5.63 -28.09
C ASP A 4 3.82 -5.50 -26.79
N SER A 5 4.37 -4.30 -26.56
CA SER A 5 5.06 -3.93 -25.33
C SER A 5 4.06 -3.29 -24.37
N SER A 6 3.12 -4.08 -23.89
CA SER A 6 2.26 -3.64 -22.79
C SER A 6 3.07 -3.54 -21.49
N HIS A 7 3.20 -2.33 -20.99
CA HIS A 7 3.76 -1.98 -19.68
C HIS A 7 3.13 -2.85 -18.57
N LYS A 8 3.82 -3.91 -18.15
CA LYS A 8 3.51 -4.61 -16.90
C LYS A 8 3.92 -3.70 -15.74
N LEU A 9 2.96 -2.98 -15.21
CA LEU A 9 3.04 -2.37 -13.88
C LEU A 9 3.49 -3.44 -12.88
N ILE A 10 4.45 -3.10 -12.06
CA ILE A 10 5.06 -3.93 -11.01
C ILE A 10 3.96 -4.38 -10.05
N GLY A 11 3.28 -5.46 -10.37
CA GLY A 11 2.32 -6.13 -9.51
C GLY A 11 3.01 -7.28 -8.81
N ILE A 12 3.14 -7.15 -7.51
CA ILE A 12 3.58 -8.21 -6.61
C ILE A 12 2.58 -9.37 -6.75
N GLU A 13 3.09 -10.52 -7.20
CA GLU A 13 2.44 -11.84 -7.29
C GLU A 13 1.33 -12.04 -8.34
N ARG A 14 1.46 -13.14 -9.07
CA ARG A 14 0.32 -13.71 -9.82
C ARG A 14 -0.79 -14.05 -8.83
N PRO A 15 -2.05 -13.73 -9.10
CA PRO A 15 -3.15 -14.18 -8.25
C PRO A 15 -3.16 -15.72 -8.28
N GLY A 16 -2.90 -16.36 -7.11
CA GLY A 16 -3.03 -17.80 -6.95
C GLY A 16 -1.96 -18.55 -6.18
N SER A 17 -0.82 -18.00 -5.81
CA SER A 17 0.11 -18.72 -4.94
C SER A 17 -0.11 -18.36 -3.47
N ILE A 18 -0.69 -19.28 -2.71
CA ILE A 18 -0.76 -19.20 -1.24
C ILE A 18 0.69 -19.12 -0.73
N LEU A 19 0.98 -18.14 0.11
CA LEU A 19 2.28 -18.04 0.77
C LEU A 19 2.55 -19.33 1.58
N PRO A 20 3.77 -19.86 1.59
CA PRO A 20 4.12 -20.96 2.50
C PRO A 20 3.82 -20.58 3.95
N ASP A 21 3.29 -21.51 4.71
CA ASP A 21 2.88 -21.30 6.12
C ASP A 21 3.98 -20.64 6.95
N GLN A 22 5.23 -21.10 6.76
CA GLN A 22 6.40 -20.55 7.46
C GLN A 22 6.63 -19.07 7.16
N ILE A 23 6.25 -18.62 5.97
CA ILE A 23 6.39 -17.20 5.57
C ILE A 23 5.20 -16.39 6.05
N LEU A 24 3.99 -16.94 5.95
CA LEU A 24 2.78 -16.26 6.40
C LEU A 24 2.79 -16.04 7.91
N PHE A 25 3.06 -17.10 8.68
CA PHE A 25 2.99 -17.06 10.14
C PHE A 25 4.32 -16.72 10.83
N GLY A 26 5.45 -16.91 10.14
CA GLY A 26 6.75 -16.56 10.71
C GLY A 26 7.12 -17.42 11.93
N ARG A 27 7.80 -16.78 12.90
CA ARG A 27 8.29 -17.42 14.14
C ARG A 27 7.88 -16.65 15.39
N SER A 28 7.27 -15.49 15.25
CA SER A 28 6.90 -14.66 16.39
C SER A 28 5.72 -15.22 17.17
N PRO A 29 5.70 -15.07 18.51
CA PRO A 29 4.57 -15.52 19.34
C PRO A 29 3.24 -14.87 18.93
N ALA A 30 3.27 -13.62 18.49
CA ALA A 30 2.09 -12.90 18.03
C ALA A 30 1.44 -13.58 16.81
N MET A 31 2.24 -14.09 15.87
CA MET A 31 1.74 -14.80 14.70
C MET A 31 1.37 -16.24 15.00
N ALA A 32 1.99 -16.88 15.99
CA ALA A 32 1.58 -18.22 16.47
C ALA A 32 0.15 -18.19 17.06
N ASP A 33 -0.22 -17.13 17.79
CA ASP A 33 -1.61 -16.96 18.27
C ASP A 33 -2.59 -16.75 17.09
N VAL A 34 -2.21 -15.97 16.09
CA VAL A 34 -3.01 -15.77 14.86
C VAL A 34 -3.21 -17.11 14.15
N GLN A 35 -2.14 -17.92 13.99
CA GLN A 35 -2.22 -19.23 13.35
C GLN A 35 -3.18 -20.17 14.10
N ALA A 36 -3.00 -20.31 15.41
CA ALA A 36 -3.84 -21.20 16.22
C ALA A 36 -5.33 -20.83 16.17
N ARG A 37 -5.64 -19.53 16.09
CA ARG A 37 -7.02 -19.06 15.91
C ARG A 37 -7.53 -19.29 14.49
N ALA A 38 -6.69 -19.04 13.48
CA ALA A 38 -7.04 -19.27 12.08
C ALA A 38 -7.37 -20.76 11.82
N GLU A 39 -6.56 -21.69 12.34
CA GLU A 39 -6.79 -23.15 12.24
C GLU A 39 -8.14 -23.57 12.81
N ARG A 40 -8.57 -22.97 13.93
CA ARG A 40 -9.88 -23.26 14.53
C ARG A 40 -11.04 -22.78 13.65
N ILE A 41 -10.90 -21.57 13.05
CA ILE A 41 -11.99 -20.96 12.31
C ILE A 41 -12.09 -21.48 10.87
N CYS A 42 -11.05 -22.08 10.31
CA CYS A 42 -11.09 -22.67 8.97
C CYS A 42 -12.25 -23.65 8.79
N ARG A 43 -12.57 -24.39 9.83
CA ARG A 43 -13.59 -25.45 9.81
C ARG A 43 -15.02 -24.94 10.03
N THR A 44 -15.22 -23.64 10.08
CA THR A 44 -16.53 -23.03 10.35
C THR A 44 -16.93 -22.10 9.21
N ASN A 45 -18.25 -21.91 9.01
CA ASN A 45 -18.79 -20.96 8.04
C ASN A 45 -19.23 -19.64 8.71
N VAL A 46 -18.63 -19.25 9.84
CA VAL A 46 -18.94 -17.98 10.45
C VAL A 46 -18.24 -16.82 9.72
N PRO A 47 -18.88 -15.65 9.61
CA PRO A 47 -18.21 -14.46 9.10
C PRO A 47 -16.96 -14.14 9.90
N LEU A 48 -15.89 -13.78 9.20
CA LEU A 48 -14.59 -13.46 9.78
C LEU A 48 -14.23 -12.02 9.49
N LEU A 49 -13.82 -11.28 10.51
CA LEU A 49 -13.29 -9.93 10.39
C LEU A 49 -11.78 -9.92 10.65
N LEU A 50 -10.99 -9.58 9.65
CA LEU A 50 -9.55 -9.38 9.73
C LEU A 50 -9.25 -7.90 9.98
N CYS A 51 -8.68 -7.57 11.14
CA CYS A 51 -8.30 -6.21 11.50
C CYS A 51 -6.79 -6.06 11.49
N GLY A 52 -6.27 -4.88 11.11
CA GLY A 52 -4.85 -4.56 11.16
C GLY A 52 -4.46 -3.52 10.14
N GLU A 53 -3.29 -2.94 10.34
CA GLU A 53 -2.77 -1.89 9.46
C GLU A 53 -2.66 -2.33 7.99
N GLY A 54 -2.57 -1.35 7.08
CA GLY A 54 -2.29 -1.62 5.67
C GLY A 54 -0.97 -2.37 5.49
N GLY A 55 -0.95 -3.37 4.60
CA GLY A 55 0.25 -4.13 4.28
C GLY A 55 0.70 -5.16 5.32
N THR A 56 -0.13 -5.52 6.30
CA THR A 56 0.19 -6.53 7.33
C THR A 56 0.04 -7.98 6.85
N GLY A 57 -0.60 -8.20 5.67
CA GLY A 57 -0.82 -9.53 5.10
C GLY A 57 -2.23 -10.09 5.34
N LYS A 58 -3.24 -9.24 5.60
CA LYS A 58 -4.65 -9.66 5.79
C LYS A 58 -5.18 -10.51 4.62
N GLU A 59 -4.87 -10.11 3.39
CA GLU A 59 -5.27 -10.86 2.19
C GLU A 59 -4.64 -12.25 2.13
N SER A 60 -3.34 -12.37 2.40
CA SER A 60 -2.65 -13.66 2.42
C SER A 60 -3.22 -14.60 3.48
N LEU A 61 -3.58 -14.05 4.65
CA LEU A 61 -4.26 -14.82 5.68
C LEU A 61 -5.66 -15.24 5.23
N ALA A 62 -6.42 -14.39 4.56
CA ALA A 62 -7.73 -14.73 4.01
C ALA A 62 -7.65 -15.86 2.98
N GLN A 63 -6.66 -15.82 2.07
CA GLN A 63 -6.39 -16.87 1.10
C GLN A 63 -6.02 -18.20 1.78
N TRP A 64 -5.17 -18.13 2.80
CA TRP A 64 -4.79 -19.31 3.58
C TRP A 64 -6.01 -19.94 4.26
N ILE A 65 -6.86 -19.13 4.90
CA ILE A 65 -8.10 -19.58 5.54
C ILE A 65 -9.06 -20.21 4.54
N HIS A 66 -9.21 -19.61 3.36
CA HIS A 66 -9.99 -20.19 2.26
C HIS A 66 -9.45 -21.57 1.87
N GLY A 67 -8.15 -21.69 1.59
CA GLY A 67 -7.50 -22.92 1.16
C GLY A 67 -7.59 -24.08 2.17
N HIS A 68 -7.80 -23.76 3.46
CA HIS A 68 -7.95 -24.75 4.55
C HIS A 68 -9.40 -24.93 5.02
N SER A 69 -10.38 -24.40 4.26
CA SER A 69 -11.81 -24.47 4.60
C SER A 69 -12.58 -25.47 3.73
N GLU A 70 -13.82 -25.74 4.09
CA GLU A 70 -14.77 -26.53 3.27
C GLU A 70 -15.09 -25.85 1.93
N TYR A 71 -14.81 -24.55 1.80
CA TYR A 71 -15.01 -23.74 0.60
C TYR A 71 -13.78 -23.69 -0.31
N ALA A 72 -12.71 -24.43 0.00
CA ALA A 72 -11.45 -24.40 -0.76
C ALA A 72 -11.59 -24.87 -2.22
N ALA A 73 -12.59 -25.67 -2.53
CA ALA A 73 -12.87 -26.12 -3.89
C ALA A 73 -13.54 -25.06 -4.78
N GLY A 74 -14.13 -24.02 -4.18
CA GLY A 74 -14.75 -22.90 -4.89
C GLY A 74 -13.79 -21.75 -5.15
N GLU A 75 -14.27 -20.67 -5.73
CA GLU A 75 -13.43 -19.50 -6.04
C GLU A 75 -13.17 -18.64 -4.79
N PHE A 76 -11.95 -18.08 -4.69
CA PHE A 76 -11.64 -16.98 -3.79
C PHE A 76 -11.87 -15.65 -4.52
N VAL A 77 -13.05 -15.07 -4.32
CA VAL A 77 -13.46 -13.85 -4.99
C VAL A 77 -13.10 -12.64 -4.15
N LYS A 78 -12.10 -11.88 -4.58
CA LYS A 78 -11.64 -10.67 -3.92
C LYS A 78 -12.31 -9.43 -4.47
N VAL A 79 -12.74 -8.55 -3.54
CA VAL A 79 -13.21 -7.19 -3.84
C VAL A 79 -12.50 -6.21 -2.92
N ASN A 80 -11.81 -5.24 -3.48
CA ASN A 80 -11.25 -4.12 -2.71
C ASN A 80 -12.23 -2.95 -2.78
N CYS A 81 -12.93 -2.68 -1.68
CA CYS A 81 -13.98 -1.67 -1.60
C CYS A 81 -13.44 -0.24 -1.76
N ALA A 82 -12.17 0.00 -1.40
CA ALA A 82 -11.54 1.30 -1.56
C ALA A 82 -11.08 1.60 -3.00
N ALA A 83 -10.87 0.57 -3.81
CA ALA A 83 -10.35 0.73 -5.17
C ALA A 83 -11.42 1.00 -6.23
N ILE A 84 -12.69 0.74 -5.91
CA ILE A 84 -13.81 0.86 -6.85
C ILE A 84 -14.67 2.06 -6.41
N PRO A 85 -14.98 3.02 -7.30
CA PRO A 85 -15.91 4.09 -6.98
C PRO A 85 -17.27 3.54 -6.51
N GLY A 86 -17.87 4.13 -5.45
CA GLY A 86 -19.09 3.63 -4.82
C GLY A 86 -20.24 3.35 -5.80
N THR A 87 -20.43 4.22 -6.80
CA THR A 87 -21.45 4.05 -7.85
C THR A 87 -21.24 2.81 -8.73
N LEU A 88 -20.01 2.32 -8.86
CA LEU A 88 -19.67 1.11 -9.62
C LEU A 88 -19.58 -0.12 -8.72
N LEU A 89 -19.29 0.06 -7.44
CA LEU A 89 -19.07 -1.01 -6.49
C LEU A 89 -20.32 -1.88 -6.32
N GLU A 90 -21.50 -1.26 -6.32
CA GLU A 90 -22.77 -1.99 -6.27
C GLU A 90 -22.92 -2.93 -7.46
N SER A 91 -22.68 -2.43 -8.67
CA SER A 91 -22.77 -3.22 -9.90
C SER A 91 -21.70 -4.32 -10.00
N GLU A 92 -20.52 -4.10 -9.41
CA GLU A 92 -19.48 -5.13 -9.29
C GLU A 92 -19.87 -6.21 -8.28
N LEU A 93 -20.39 -5.82 -7.11
CA LEU A 93 -20.74 -6.76 -6.05
C LEU A 93 -21.95 -7.62 -6.41
N PHE A 94 -23.06 -7.00 -6.81
CA PHE A 94 -24.33 -7.67 -6.99
C PHE A 94 -24.67 -7.98 -8.45
N GLY A 95 -23.95 -7.37 -9.40
CA GLY A 95 -24.25 -7.53 -10.83
C GLY A 95 -25.45 -6.72 -11.29
N TYR A 96 -25.77 -6.82 -12.56
CA TYR A 96 -26.91 -6.10 -13.15
C TYR A 96 -27.54 -6.85 -14.32
N GLU A 97 -28.82 -6.60 -14.55
CA GLU A 97 -29.57 -7.06 -15.72
C GLU A 97 -29.45 -6.06 -16.87
N LYS A 98 -29.70 -6.55 -18.07
CA LYS A 98 -29.75 -5.71 -19.26
C LYS A 98 -30.78 -4.60 -19.09
N GLY A 99 -30.39 -3.34 -19.33
CA GLY A 99 -31.26 -2.17 -19.21
C GLY A 99 -31.37 -1.59 -17.80
N ALA A 100 -30.64 -2.11 -16.81
CA ALA A 100 -30.66 -1.64 -15.42
C ALA A 100 -30.26 -0.16 -15.27
N PHE A 101 -29.41 0.33 -16.15
CA PHE A 101 -28.99 1.74 -16.24
C PHE A 101 -28.49 2.08 -17.65
N THR A 102 -28.25 3.35 -17.94
CA THR A 102 -27.69 3.81 -19.22
C THR A 102 -26.32 3.21 -19.46
N GLY A 103 -26.16 2.30 -20.43
CA GLY A 103 -24.94 1.56 -20.71
C GLY A 103 -24.96 0.08 -20.31
N ALA A 104 -25.98 -0.39 -19.62
CA ALA A 104 -26.18 -1.82 -19.30
C ALA A 104 -26.67 -2.61 -20.52
N ASN A 105 -25.80 -2.79 -21.51
CA ASN A 105 -26.16 -3.46 -22.79
C ASN A 105 -26.29 -4.97 -22.64
N ASN A 106 -25.60 -5.57 -21.68
CA ASN A 106 -25.58 -7.01 -21.41
C ASN A 106 -25.82 -7.27 -19.93
N VAL A 107 -26.20 -8.50 -19.61
CA VAL A 107 -26.25 -9.00 -18.23
C VAL A 107 -24.82 -9.19 -17.71
N LYS A 108 -24.56 -8.80 -16.46
CA LYS A 108 -23.28 -9.04 -15.78
C LYS A 108 -23.50 -9.68 -14.41
N PRO A 109 -22.98 -10.89 -14.17
CA PRO A 109 -23.00 -11.49 -12.82
C PRO A 109 -22.14 -10.68 -11.86
N GLY A 110 -22.59 -10.60 -10.61
CA GLY A 110 -21.85 -9.93 -9.53
C GLY A 110 -20.80 -10.82 -8.86
N ARG A 111 -19.89 -10.21 -8.11
CA ARG A 111 -18.87 -10.92 -7.32
C ARG A 111 -19.48 -11.86 -6.29
N VAL A 112 -20.63 -11.52 -5.74
CA VAL A 112 -21.38 -12.40 -4.82
C VAL A 112 -21.78 -13.71 -5.49
N GLU A 113 -22.25 -13.67 -6.75
CA GLU A 113 -22.58 -14.87 -7.51
C GLU A 113 -21.35 -15.73 -7.81
N LEU A 114 -20.25 -15.10 -8.21
CA LEU A 114 -18.99 -15.80 -8.51
C LEU A 114 -18.41 -16.51 -7.28
N ALA A 115 -18.71 -15.99 -6.09
CA ALA A 115 -18.26 -16.60 -4.84
C ALA A 115 -19.11 -17.81 -4.40
N HIS A 116 -20.11 -18.25 -5.18
CA HIS A 116 -20.95 -19.38 -4.83
C HIS A 116 -20.13 -20.63 -4.58
N ARG A 117 -20.33 -21.28 -3.41
CA ARG A 117 -19.55 -22.43 -2.89
C ARG A 117 -18.06 -22.13 -2.74
N GLY A 118 -17.70 -20.86 -2.67
CA GLY A 118 -16.36 -20.36 -2.47
C GLY A 118 -16.30 -19.33 -1.34
N THR A 119 -15.38 -18.39 -1.44
CA THR A 119 -15.19 -17.36 -0.41
C THR A 119 -15.29 -15.97 -1.06
N LEU A 120 -16.13 -15.11 -0.51
CA LEU A 120 -16.15 -13.68 -0.81
C LEU A 120 -15.24 -12.96 0.19
N PHE A 121 -14.17 -12.35 -0.31
CA PHE A 121 -13.25 -11.53 0.48
C PHE A 121 -13.46 -10.05 0.18
N LEU A 122 -13.95 -9.31 1.19
CA LEU A 122 -14.16 -7.86 1.11
C LEU A 122 -13.04 -7.14 1.84
N ASP A 123 -12.11 -6.57 1.08
CA ASP A 123 -11.02 -5.78 1.63
C ASP A 123 -11.45 -4.31 1.80
N GLU A 124 -11.04 -3.70 2.91
CA GLU A 124 -11.41 -2.35 3.35
C GLU A 124 -12.94 -2.15 3.42
N ILE A 125 -13.63 -3.06 4.14
CA ILE A 125 -15.09 -3.07 4.31
C ILE A 125 -15.65 -1.76 4.85
N ALA A 126 -14.87 -1.00 5.62
CA ALA A 126 -15.23 0.30 6.16
C ALA A 126 -15.43 1.41 5.09
N GLU A 127 -15.03 1.15 3.84
CA GLU A 127 -15.21 2.10 2.73
C GLU A 127 -16.55 1.94 2.00
N LEU A 128 -17.38 0.94 2.38
CA LEU A 128 -18.73 0.80 1.84
C LEU A 128 -19.62 1.94 2.30
N ASP A 129 -20.41 2.49 1.38
CA ASP A 129 -21.48 3.42 1.73
C ASP A 129 -22.64 2.72 2.49
N LEU A 130 -23.48 3.47 3.17
CA LEU A 130 -24.56 2.94 4.00
C LEU A 130 -25.61 2.13 3.22
N ASN A 131 -25.80 2.41 1.94
CA ASN A 131 -26.72 1.67 1.09
C ASN A 131 -26.17 0.28 0.76
N LEU A 132 -24.89 0.21 0.37
CA LEU A 132 -24.21 -1.07 0.12
C LEU A 132 -24.10 -1.90 1.40
N GLN A 133 -23.86 -1.27 2.56
CA GLN A 133 -23.88 -1.95 3.84
C GLN A 133 -25.25 -2.60 4.12
N SER A 134 -26.36 -1.93 3.78
CA SER A 134 -27.72 -2.48 3.93
C SER A 134 -27.93 -3.71 3.04
N LYS A 135 -27.51 -3.64 1.77
CA LYS A 135 -27.62 -4.78 0.82
C LYS A 135 -26.74 -5.95 1.24
N LEU A 136 -25.54 -5.67 1.72
CA LEU A 136 -24.64 -6.69 2.25
C LEU A 136 -25.24 -7.37 3.49
N LEU A 137 -25.87 -6.61 4.38
CA LEU A 137 -26.56 -7.16 5.55
C LEU A 137 -27.67 -8.12 5.15
N HIS A 138 -28.52 -7.75 4.17
CA HIS A 138 -29.58 -8.62 3.66
C HIS A 138 -29.00 -9.95 3.12
N PHE A 139 -27.94 -9.87 2.31
CA PHE A 139 -27.24 -11.03 1.82
C PHE A 139 -26.71 -11.92 2.97
N LEU A 140 -26.17 -11.34 4.03
CA LEU A 140 -25.65 -12.10 5.18
C LEU A 140 -26.72 -12.73 6.05
N GLN A 141 -27.94 -12.19 6.06
CA GLN A 141 -29.05 -12.72 6.84
C GLN A 141 -29.68 -13.92 6.15
N ASP A 142 -30.02 -13.79 4.87
CA ASP A 142 -30.89 -14.72 4.14
C ASP A 142 -30.13 -15.55 3.10
N GLY A 143 -28.88 -15.19 2.81
CA GLY A 143 -28.10 -15.81 1.72
C GLY A 143 -28.64 -15.45 0.33
N THR A 144 -29.54 -14.43 0.25
CA THR A 144 -30.19 -14.00 -0.98
C THR A 144 -29.82 -12.55 -1.34
N PHE A 145 -29.85 -12.25 -2.61
CA PHE A 145 -29.64 -10.90 -3.13
C PHE A 145 -30.33 -10.75 -4.51
N SER A 146 -30.53 -9.52 -4.98
CA SER A 146 -31.01 -9.25 -6.33
C SER A 146 -29.98 -8.46 -7.12
N ARG A 147 -29.88 -8.72 -8.42
CA ARG A 147 -29.11 -7.88 -9.35
C ARG A 147 -29.76 -6.50 -9.49
N ILE A 148 -28.98 -5.51 -9.87
CA ILE A 148 -29.52 -4.18 -10.19
C ILE A 148 -30.44 -4.33 -11.40
N GLY A 149 -31.68 -3.81 -11.27
CA GLY A 149 -32.71 -3.90 -12.30
C GLY A 149 -33.46 -5.24 -12.36
N ASP A 150 -33.19 -6.17 -11.46
CA ASP A 150 -33.89 -7.43 -11.28
C ASP A 150 -34.79 -7.39 -10.04
N GLN A 151 -35.98 -8.00 -10.13
CA GLN A 151 -36.87 -8.24 -8.99
C GLN A 151 -36.76 -9.66 -8.43
N GLY A 152 -36.00 -10.53 -9.12
CA GLY A 152 -35.79 -11.91 -8.73
C GLY A 152 -34.68 -12.04 -7.63
N GLU A 153 -35.01 -12.79 -6.59
CA GLU A 153 -34.01 -13.15 -5.58
C GLU A 153 -33.14 -14.33 -6.05
N ARG A 154 -31.85 -14.21 -5.79
CA ARG A 154 -30.82 -15.24 -6.10
C ARG A 154 -30.21 -15.73 -4.80
N LYS A 155 -30.12 -17.04 -4.62
CA LYS A 155 -29.52 -17.64 -3.43
C LYS A 155 -28.07 -18.02 -3.70
N VAL A 156 -27.17 -17.60 -2.81
CA VAL A 156 -25.73 -17.91 -2.85
C VAL A 156 -25.29 -18.39 -1.49
N ASP A 157 -24.58 -19.52 -1.50
CA ASP A 157 -23.87 -20.02 -0.35
C ASP A 157 -22.38 -19.69 -0.53
N ALA A 158 -21.89 -18.71 0.21
CA ALA A 158 -20.50 -18.28 0.17
C ALA A 158 -20.00 -17.97 1.57
N ARG A 159 -18.76 -18.34 1.85
CA ARG A 159 -18.07 -17.92 3.06
C ARG A 159 -17.69 -16.44 2.95
N LEU A 160 -17.96 -15.64 3.99
CA LEU A 160 -17.58 -14.25 4.03
C LEU A 160 -16.33 -14.02 4.89
N ILE A 161 -15.34 -13.35 4.32
CA ILE A 161 -14.18 -12.81 5.05
C ILE A 161 -14.12 -11.31 4.75
N CYS A 162 -14.16 -10.47 5.79
CA CYS A 162 -13.99 -9.02 5.69
C CYS A 162 -12.63 -8.60 6.22
N ALA A 163 -12.04 -7.57 5.65
CA ALA A 163 -10.82 -6.96 6.15
C ALA A 163 -10.95 -5.44 6.28
N THR A 164 -10.26 -4.86 7.25
CA THR A 164 -10.21 -3.40 7.43
C THR A 164 -8.96 -2.97 8.19
N ASN A 165 -8.50 -1.77 7.90
CA ASN A 165 -7.47 -1.06 8.67
C ASN A 165 -8.06 0.00 9.59
N LYS A 166 -9.39 0.29 9.50
CA LYS A 166 -10.08 1.25 10.32
C LYS A 166 -10.67 0.61 11.58
N ASP A 167 -10.89 1.42 12.59
CA ASP A 167 -11.65 1.04 13.77
C ASP A 167 -13.15 1.15 13.45
N LEU A 168 -13.80 -0.01 13.27
CA LEU A 168 -15.23 -0.07 12.93
C LEU A 168 -16.12 0.47 14.04
N GLU A 169 -15.71 0.38 15.32
CA GLU A 169 -16.47 0.95 16.42
C GLU A 169 -16.47 2.49 16.36
N ALA A 170 -15.32 3.07 16.02
CA ALA A 170 -15.22 4.50 15.77
C ALA A 170 -16.04 4.94 14.53
N GLU A 171 -16.01 4.16 13.44
CA GLU A 171 -16.81 4.42 12.23
C GLU A 171 -18.31 4.32 12.50
N MET A 172 -18.73 3.35 13.34
CA MET A 172 -20.12 3.18 13.77
C MET A 172 -20.58 4.37 14.62
N ASN A 173 -19.79 4.80 15.60
CA ASN A 173 -20.09 5.96 16.44
C ASN A 173 -20.17 7.26 15.63
N ALA A 174 -19.44 7.34 14.53
CA ALA A 174 -19.48 8.48 13.61
C ALA A 174 -20.61 8.38 12.56
N GLY A 175 -21.46 7.36 12.62
CA GLY A 175 -22.58 7.14 11.70
C GLY A 175 -22.17 6.73 10.28
N ARG A 176 -20.91 6.33 10.05
CA ARG A 176 -20.41 5.87 8.74
C ARG A 176 -20.49 4.37 8.55
N PHE A 177 -20.70 3.61 9.64
CA PHE A 177 -20.89 2.16 9.58
C PHE A 177 -22.14 1.76 10.37
N ARG A 178 -22.93 0.86 9.80
CA ARG A 178 -24.19 0.42 10.42
C ARG A 178 -23.93 -0.55 11.58
N GLN A 179 -24.62 -0.35 12.66
CA GLN A 179 -24.52 -1.18 13.88
C GLN A 179 -24.97 -2.63 13.62
N ASP A 180 -26.03 -2.83 12.85
CA ASP A 180 -26.58 -4.14 12.53
C ASP A 180 -25.59 -4.98 11.69
N LEU A 181 -24.95 -4.36 10.69
CA LEU A 181 -23.90 -5.02 9.90
C LEU A 181 -22.67 -5.33 10.76
N PHE A 182 -22.25 -4.39 11.62
CA PHE A 182 -21.12 -4.60 12.52
C PHE A 182 -21.30 -5.88 13.33
N TYR A 183 -22.41 -6.07 14.02
CA TYR A 183 -22.63 -7.28 14.81
C TYR A 183 -22.75 -8.55 13.96
N ARG A 184 -23.18 -8.43 12.70
CA ARG A 184 -23.27 -9.61 11.81
C ARG A 184 -21.91 -10.07 11.30
N ILE A 185 -20.95 -9.17 11.06
CA ILE A 185 -19.59 -9.51 10.59
C ILE A 185 -18.58 -9.70 11.74
N HIS A 186 -18.85 -9.14 12.91
CA HIS A 186 -17.97 -9.19 14.09
C HIS A 186 -18.19 -10.43 14.96
N VAL A 187 -18.54 -11.57 14.33
CA VAL A 187 -18.71 -12.83 15.04
C VAL A 187 -17.36 -13.38 15.48
N PHE A 188 -16.39 -13.35 14.59
CA PHE A 188 -15.03 -13.74 14.89
C PHE A 188 -14.05 -12.70 14.35
N ARG A 189 -13.16 -12.21 15.22
CA ARG A 189 -12.18 -11.19 14.88
C ARG A 189 -10.76 -11.75 15.02
N LEU A 190 -9.95 -11.61 13.95
CA LEU A 190 -8.52 -11.83 13.98
C LEU A 190 -7.79 -10.50 13.76
N ARG A 191 -6.88 -10.19 14.67
CA ARG A 191 -6.00 -9.02 14.52
C ARG A 191 -4.67 -9.47 13.94
N MET A 192 -4.33 -8.91 12.78
CA MET A 192 -2.99 -9.03 12.19
C MET A 192 -2.04 -8.05 12.86
N PRO A 193 -0.97 -8.53 13.52
CA PRO A 193 0.00 -7.64 14.16
C PRO A 193 0.76 -6.82 13.12
N ALA A 194 1.09 -5.59 13.47
CA ALA A 194 1.99 -4.77 12.68
C ALA A 194 3.40 -5.38 12.65
N LEU A 195 4.17 -5.10 11.59
CA LEU A 195 5.49 -5.72 11.42
C LEU A 195 6.45 -5.39 12.58
N ARG A 196 6.34 -4.20 13.17
CA ARG A 196 7.07 -3.78 14.37
C ARG A 196 6.72 -4.57 15.64
N GLU A 197 5.57 -5.27 15.67
CA GLU A 197 5.14 -6.15 16.77
C GLU A 197 5.65 -7.59 16.59
N ARG A 198 6.19 -7.93 15.39
CA ARG A 198 6.74 -9.24 15.03
C ARG A 198 8.12 -9.13 14.39
N ARG A 199 9.02 -8.41 15.04
CA ARG A 199 10.37 -8.09 14.53
C ARG A 199 11.21 -9.32 14.19
N ASP A 200 11.00 -10.42 14.92
CA ASP A 200 11.70 -11.69 14.69
C ASP A 200 11.38 -12.34 13.35
N ASP A 201 10.25 -11.96 12.72
CA ASP A 201 9.87 -12.45 11.41
C ASP A 201 10.54 -11.67 10.28
N ILE A 202 11.08 -10.47 10.55
CA ILE A 202 11.65 -9.58 9.52
C ILE A 202 12.80 -10.24 8.75
N PRO A 203 13.76 -10.92 9.37
CA PRO A 203 14.85 -11.59 8.63
C PRO A 203 14.32 -12.67 7.68
N LEU A 204 13.35 -13.46 8.13
CA LEU A 204 12.73 -14.50 7.34
C LEU A 204 11.98 -13.94 6.12
N LEU A 205 11.19 -12.89 6.35
CA LEU A 205 10.46 -12.19 5.28
C LEU A 205 11.40 -11.51 4.29
N ALA A 206 12.43 -10.83 4.77
CA ALA A 206 13.42 -10.16 3.92
C ALA A 206 14.13 -11.16 3.01
N GLU A 207 14.59 -12.29 3.55
CA GLU A 207 15.26 -13.33 2.77
C GLU A 207 14.30 -14.01 1.78
N TYR A 208 13.06 -14.23 2.16
CA TYR A 208 12.02 -14.73 1.24
C TYR A 208 11.83 -13.79 0.05
N PHE A 209 11.62 -12.49 0.31
CA PHE A 209 11.45 -11.51 -0.77
C PHE A 209 12.69 -11.36 -1.63
N ARG A 210 13.90 -11.40 -1.03
CA ARG A 210 15.14 -11.36 -1.80
C ARG A 210 15.17 -12.47 -2.84
N LYS A 211 14.93 -13.73 -2.45
CA LYS A 211 14.88 -14.88 -3.36
C LYS A 211 13.79 -14.77 -4.42
N GLN A 212 12.63 -14.24 -4.05
CA GLN A 212 11.54 -14.01 -5.00
C GLN A 212 11.92 -12.97 -6.06
N PHE A 213 12.51 -11.85 -5.63
CA PHE A 213 12.92 -10.79 -6.56
C PHE A 213 14.14 -11.18 -7.40
N GLU A 214 15.09 -11.94 -6.86
CA GLU A 214 16.18 -12.52 -7.66
C GLU A 214 15.64 -13.34 -8.85
N LYS A 215 14.67 -14.21 -8.55
CA LYS A 215 14.01 -15.01 -9.58
C LYS A 215 13.19 -14.17 -10.56
N GLN A 216 12.48 -13.16 -10.06
CA GLN A 216 11.61 -12.30 -10.87
C GLN A 216 12.39 -11.37 -11.80
N PHE A 217 13.53 -10.84 -11.33
CA PHE A 217 14.36 -9.88 -12.08
C PHE A 217 15.52 -10.55 -12.80
N GLU A 218 15.68 -11.88 -12.66
CA GLU A 218 16.81 -12.65 -13.19
C GLU A 218 18.17 -12.07 -12.75
N MET A 219 18.23 -11.61 -11.49
CA MET A 219 19.40 -10.98 -10.89
C MET A 219 19.85 -11.76 -9.65
N ASN A 220 21.16 -11.73 -9.38
CA ASN A 220 21.70 -12.22 -8.10
C ASN A 220 21.95 -11.02 -7.19
N ALA A 221 21.44 -11.07 -5.98
CA ALA A 221 21.71 -10.08 -4.95
C ALA A 221 22.53 -10.70 -3.81
N GLU A 222 23.37 -9.90 -3.19
CA GLU A 222 24.10 -10.34 -2.00
C GLU A 222 23.13 -10.74 -0.87
N VAL A 223 23.54 -11.73 -0.10
CA VAL A 223 22.83 -12.12 1.13
C VAL A 223 22.91 -10.97 2.11
N PHE A 224 21.82 -10.70 2.81
CA PHE A 224 21.83 -9.64 3.81
C PHE A 224 22.87 -9.89 4.89
N PRO A 225 23.82 -8.99 5.12
CA PRO A 225 24.74 -9.07 6.25
C PRO A 225 23.96 -9.07 7.60
N PRO A 226 24.46 -9.72 8.65
CA PRO A 226 23.78 -9.74 9.95
C PRO A 226 23.47 -8.34 10.50
N GLU A 227 24.35 -7.39 10.30
CA GLU A 227 24.18 -5.98 10.69
C GLU A 227 23.01 -5.31 9.97
N MET A 228 22.83 -5.62 8.69
CA MET A 228 21.70 -5.14 7.90
C MET A 228 20.38 -5.74 8.42
N LEU A 229 20.35 -7.03 8.74
CA LEU A 229 19.16 -7.67 9.29
C LEU A 229 18.77 -7.06 10.64
N GLU A 230 19.74 -6.77 11.51
CA GLU A 230 19.49 -6.06 12.76
C GLU A 230 19.00 -4.62 12.53
N TYR A 231 19.54 -3.93 11.54
CA TYR A 231 19.04 -2.62 11.14
C TYR A 231 17.57 -2.69 10.69
N LEU A 232 17.22 -3.66 9.82
CA LEU A 232 15.85 -3.86 9.35
C LEU A 232 14.87 -4.16 10.49
N LYS A 233 15.28 -4.93 11.51
CA LYS A 233 14.44 -5.23 12.70
C LYS A 233 14.08 -3.98 13.50
N ASN A 234 14.95 -2.97 13.49
CA ASN A 234 14.80 -1.75 14.30
C ASN A 234 14.00 -0.65 13.58
N LEU A 235 13.68 -0.82 12.30
CA LEU A 235 12.85 0.13 11.55
C LEU A 235 11.37 0.04 11.97
N ALA A 236 10.68 1.17 11.83
CA ALA A 236 9.27 1.29 12.24
C ALA A 236 8.28 0.58 11.31
N TRP A 237 8.61 0.45 10.02
CA TRP A 237 7.80 -0.21 8.99
C TRP A 237 6.34 0.26 8.98
N ALA A 238 6.10 1.55 8.78
CA ALA A 238 4.75 2.13 8.73
C ALA A 238 3.86 1.50 7.65
N GLY A 239 4.44 1.08 6.54
CA GLY A 239 3.77 0.33 5.47
C GLY A 239 3.87 -1.20 5.62
N ASN A 240 4.36 -1.69 6.78
CA ASN A 240 4.44 -3.10 7.14
C ASN A 240 5.18 -3.97 6.10
N ILE A 241 4.66 -5.16 5.77
CA ILE A 241 5.27 -6.09 4.83
C ILE A 241 5.37 -5.48 3.42
N ARG A 242 4.40 -4.65 3.02
CA ARG A 242 4.43 -3.97 1.72
C ARG A 242 5.64 -3.05 1.59
N GLU A 243 5.96 -2.32 2.64
CA GLU A 243 7.14 -1.45 2.70
C GLU A 243 8.43 -2.26 2.73
N LEU A 244 8.51 -3.32 3.54
CA LEU A 244 9.64 -4.25 3.57
C LEU A 244 9.90 -4.87 2.20
N SER A 245 8.87 -5.40 1.55
CA SER A 245 8.96 -5.99 0.21
C SER A 245 9.50 -4.99 -0.82
N ASN A 246 8.99 -3.75 -0.82
CA ASN A 246 9.49 -2.69 -1.70
C ASN A 246 10.95 -2.33 -1.39
N GLY A 247 11.35 -2.32 -0.12
CA GLY A 247 12.72 -2.10 0.30
C GLY A 247 13.68 -3.18 -0.22
N VAL A 248 13.25 -4.44 -0.10
CA VAL A 248 14.01 -5.59 -0.60
C VAL A 248 14.08 -5.60 -2.14
N ALA A 249 12.99 -5.25 -2.84
CA ALA A 249 13.02 -5.11 -4.30
C ALA A 249 14.07 -4.08 -4.75
N ARG A 250 14.16 -2.94 -4.08
CA ARG A 250 15.20 -1.93 -4.34
C ARG A 250 16.60 -2.46 -4.04
N TYR A 251 16.77 -3.20 -2.94
CA TYR A 251 18.03 -3.85 -2.61
C TYR A 251 18.52 -4.78 -3.73
N VAL A 252 17.64 -5.62 -4.26
CA VAL A 252 17.96 -6.55 -5.36
C VAL A 252 18.30 -5.80 -6.65
N LEU A 253 17.57 -4.73 -6.98
CA LEU A 253 17.75 -3.99 -8.23
C LEU A 253 18.96 -3.03 -8.21
N LEU A 254 19.24 -2.41 -7.07
CA LEU A 254 20.18 -1.27 -6.98
C LEU A 254 21.40 -1.55 -6.09
N GLY A 255 21.41 -2.68 -5.40
CA GLY A 255 22.46 -3.05 -4.46
C GLY A 255 22.32 -2.41 -3.08
N PRO A 256 23.20 -2.78 -2.13
CA PRO A 256 23.10 -2.40 -0.71
C PRO A 256 23.23 -0.89 -0.47
N GLU A 257 24.09 -0.19 -1.21
CA GLU A 257 24.31 1.25 -1.01
C GLU A 257 23.06 2.09 -1.32
N ALA A 258 22.31 1.73 -2.37
CA ALA A 258 21.12 2.47 -2.76
C ALA A 258 19.91 2.17 -1.87
N ALA A 259 19.84 0.99 -1.25
CA ALA A 259 18.77 0.62 -0.34
C ALA A 259 18.85 1.38 1.00
N ILE A 260 20.06 1.72 1.45
CA ILE A 260 20.31 2.42 2.73
C ILE A 260 20.13 3.95 2.59
N HIS A 261 20.43 4.51 1.40
CA HIS A 261 20.47 5.97 1.20
C HIS A 261 19.15 6.59 0.73
N GLN A 262 18.18 5.82 0.31
CA GLN A 262 16.82 6.33 0.20
C GLN A 262 16.16 6.23 1.57
N GLU A 263 16.30 7.28 2.36
CA GLU A 263 15.40 7.52 3.47
C GLU A 263 13.99 7.21 2.98
N ILE A 264 13.42 6.11 3.48
CA ILE A 264 11.98 5.96 3.49
C ILE A 264 11.50 7.29 4.04
N PRO A 265 10.66 8.05 3.30
CA PRO A 265 10.17 9.30 3.82
C PRO A 265 9.46 8.94 5.14
N THR A 266 10.22 8.92 6.21
CA THR A 266 9.64 9.09 7.51
C THR A 266 8.89 10.39 7.33
N ARG A 267 7.56 10.31 7.22
CA ARG A 267 6.71 11.39 7.66
C ARG A 267 7.19 11.66 9.09
N ARG A 268 8.28 12.41 9.21
CA ARG A 268 8.46 13.26 10.36
C ARG A 268 7.17 14.08 10.34
N ALA A 269 6.20 13.61 11.12
CA ALA A 269 5.28 14.53 11.70
C ALA A 269 6.20 15.62 12.28
N LYS A 270 6.38 16.72 11.53
CA LYS A 270 6.78 17.96 12.14
C LYS A 270 5.76 18.09 13.27
N ARG A 271 6.16 17.74 14.48
CA ARG A 271 5.54 18.34 15.64
C ARG A 271 5.65 19.83 15.36
N VAL A 272 4.56 20.36 14.88
CA VAL A 272 4.33 21.79 14.92
C VAL A 272 4.33 22.04 16.42
N VAL A 273 5.46 22.49 16.93
CA VAL A 273 5.49 23.18 18.21
C VAL A 273 4.66 24.41 17.95
N VAL A 274 3.39 24.34 18.34
CA VAL A 274 2.53 25.51 18.39
C VAL A 274 3.06 26.30 19.56
N ASP A 275 3.86 27.33 19.25
CA ASP A 275 4.18 28.39 20.18
C ASP A 275 2.84 29.14 20.44
N PRO A 276 2.33 29.20 21.69
CA PRO A 276 1.04 29.82 21.99
C PRO A 276 1.18 31.35 22.09
N GLY A 277 1.66 31.98 21.04
CA GLY A 277 1.83 33.41 20.96
C GLY A 277 1.66 33.94 19.55
N ASN A 278 0.47 34.51 19.28
CA ASN A 278 0.12 35.40 18.18
C ASN A 278 0.16 34.91 16.73
N GLY A 279 -1.02 34.77 16.15
CA GLY A 279 -1.28 34.86 14.71
C GLY A 279 -1.53 33.49 14.06
N GLU A 280 -2.76 33.26 13.59
CA GLU A 280 -3.16 32.10 12.78
C GLU A 280 -2.25 31.90 11.57
N PRO A 281 -1.55 30.78 11.41
CA PRO A 281 -0.89 30.44 10.16
C PRO A 281 -1.93 29.88 9.20
N GLN A 282 -2.45 30.68 8.29
CA GLN A 282 -3.20 30.18 7.12
C GLN A 282 -2.28 29.33 6.26
N ILE A 283 -2.25 28.04 6.50
CA ILE A 283 -1.60 27.06 5.63
C ILE A 283 -2.57 26.77 4.48
N THR A 284 -2.46 27.51 3.41
CA THR A 284 -3.27 27.29 2.19
C THR A 284 -2.73 26.05 1.45
N LEU A 285 -3.62 25.13 1.05
CA LEU A 285 -3.31 23.95 0.21
C LEU A 285 -2.43 24.32 -1.01
N LYS A 286 -2.61 25.53 -1.55
CA LYS A 286 -1.87 26.11 -2.66
C LYS A 286 -0.38 26.34 -2.34
N ARG A 287 -0.02 26.54 -1.09
CA ARG A 287 1.37 26.71 -0.62
C ARG A 287 2.05 25.36 -0.43
N LEU A 288 1.36 24.37 0.13
CA LEU A 288 1.84 23.00 0.27
C LEU A 288 2.09 22.31 -1.08
N SER A 289 1.18 22.49 -2.06
CA SER A 289 1.37 21.94 -3.41
C SER A 289 2.53 22.61 -4.15
N LYS A 290 2.75 23.92 -3.96
CA LYS A 290 3.86 24.65 -4.57
C LYS A 290 5.22 24.22 -4.00
N ASP A 291 5.28 23.97 -2.68
CA ASP A 291 6.52 23.52 -2.03
C ASP A 291 6.85 22.08 -2.41
N ALA A 292 5.85 21.19 -2.51
CA ALA A 292 6.03 19.81 -2.97
C ALA A 292 6.50 19.72 -4.44
N ILE A 293 5.92 20.52 -5.33
CA ILE A 293 6.34 20.60 -6.74
C ILE A 293 7.78 21.10 -6.83
N ARG A 294 8.14 22.12 -6.04
CA ARG A 294 9.48 22.71 -6.03
C ARG A 294 10.56 21.73 -5.56
N GLU A 295 10.23 20.90 -4.58
CA GLU A 295 11.13 19.85 -4.06
C GLU A 295 11.30 18.71 -5.08
N MET A 296 10.23 18.32 -5.77
CA MET A 296 10.27 17.34 -6.84
C MET A 296 11.09 17.82 -8.05
N GLU A 297 10.89 19.06 -8.49
CA GLU A 297 11.70 19.69 -9.55
C GLU A 297 13.19 19.75 -9.19
N ARG A 298 13.51 20.10 -7.94
CA ARG A 298 14.88 20.15 -7.42
C ARG A 298 15.57 18.80 -7.53
N ASN A 299 14.90 17.73 -7.15
CA ASN A 299 15.45 16.38 -7.17
C ASN A 299 15.71 15.91 -8.60
N VAL A 300 14.75 16.10 -9.51
CA VAL A 300 14.89 15.76 -10.94
C VAL A 300 16.06 16.52 -11.58
N ILE A 301 16.20 17.82 -11.30
CA ILE A 301 17.31 18.64 -11.84
C ILE A 301 18.65 18.15 -11.29
N LEU A 302 18.73 17.81 -9.99
CA LEU A 302 19.94 17.35 -9.35
C LEU A 302 20.42 16.01 -9.92
N GLU A 303 19.52 15.06 -10.08
CA GLU A 303 19.82 13.74 -10.66
C GLU A 303 20.27 13.86 -12.11
N THR A 304 19.58 14.66 -12.91
CA THR A 304 19.95 14.87 -14.32
C THR A 304 21.28 15.61 -14.45
N LEU A 305 21.61 16.55 -13.55
CA LEU A 305 22.91 17.18 -13.47
C LEU A 305 24.03 16.17 -13.14
N ARG A 306 23.79 15.27 -12.21
CA ARG A 306 24.75 14.20 -11.84
C ARG A 306 24.98 13.25 -13.01
N ALA A 307 23.91 12.75 -13.64
CA ALA A 307 23.97 11.87 -14.81
C ALA A 307 24.74 12.51 -16.01
N ASN A 308 24.65 13.81 -16.16
CA ASN A 308 25.35 14.55 -17.22
C ASN A 308 26.67 15.19 -16.75
N GLN A 309 27.27 14.71 -15.65
CA GLN A 309 28.55 15.20 -15.12
C GLN A 309 28.59 16.73 -14.93
N TRP A 310 27.48 17.32 -14.45
CA TRP A 310 27.29 18.76 -14.26
C TRP A 310 27.35 19.60 -15.54
N ASN A 311 27.22 18.99 -16.72
CA ASN A 311 27.13 19.68 -17.99
C ASN A 311 25.74 20.29 -18.18
N ARG A 312 25.60 21.57 -17.89
CA ARG A 312 24.32 22.31 -17.90
C ARG A 312 23.63 22.33 -19.27
N ARG A 313 24.38 22.33 -20.39
CA ARG A 313 23.79 22.30 -21.74
C ARG A 313 23.16 20.94 -22.04
N LYS A 314 23.87 19.80 -21.74
CA LYS A 314 23.35 18.47 -21.88
C LYS A 314 22.16 18.22 -20.95
N THR A 315 22.21 18.74 -19.72
CA THR A 315 21.11 18.64 -18.74
C THR A 315 19.87 19.38 -19.23
N ALA A 316 19.99 20.57 -19.80
CA ALA A 316 18.86 21.31 -20.36
C ALA A 316 18.20 20.56 -21.52
N GLN A 317 19.01 19.94 -22.40
CA GLN A 317 18.52 19.09 -23.49
C GLN A 317 17.81 17.82 -22.96
N ALA A 318 18.38 17.14 -21.98
CA ALA A 318 17.80 15.94 -21.36
C ALA A 318 16.45 16.24 -20.68
N LEU A 319 16.33 17.39 -20.03
CA LEU A 319 15.09 17.84 -19.39
C LEU A 319 14.10 18.51 -20.36
N LYS A 320 14.46 18.65 -21.65
CA LYS A 320 13.65 19.33 -22.68
C LYS A 320 13.23 20.75 -22.30
N ILE A 321 14.10 21.48 -21.61
CA ILE A 321 13.90 22.89 -21.22
C ILE A 321 14.99 23.78 -21.80
N SER A 322 14.71 25.10 -21.89
CA SER A 322 15.73 26.06 -22.35
C SER A 322 16.88 26.16 -21.35
N TYR A 323 18.07 26.41 -21.83
CA TYR A 323 19.26 26.62 -20.99
C TYR A 323 19.03 27.71 -19.93
N ARG A 324 18.34 28.80 -20.32
CA ARG A 324 18.01 29.92 -19.43
C ARG A 324 17.05 29.50 -18.32
N ALA A 325 16.04 28.66 -18.63
CA ALA A 325 15.11 28.10 -17.65
C ALA A 325 15.83 27.19 -16.66
N LEU A 326 16.77 26.37 -17.13
CA LEU A 326 17.56 25.50 -16.25
C LEU A 326 18.42 26.32 -15.28
N ILE A 327 19.08 27.37 -15.73
CA ILE A 327 19.92 28.26 -14.87
C ILE A 327 19.06 28.88 -13.77
N TYR A 328 17.88 29.41 -14.14
CA TYR A 328 16.94 29.96 -13.17
C TYR A 328 16.51 28.95 -12.13
N LYS A 329 16.14 27.77 -12.56
CA LYS A 329 15.73 26.66 -11.65
C LYS A 329 16.88 26.17 -10.75
N ILE A 330 18.11 26.12 -11.24
CA ILE A 330 19.31 25.80 -10.44
C ILE A 330 19.54 26.85 -9.34
N GLN A 331 19.35 28.13 -9.65
CA GLN A 331 19.48 29.22 -8.67
C GLN A 331 18.34 29.19 -7.64
N ASP A 332 17.12 29.03 -8.10
CA ASP A 332 15.93 28.92 -7.23
C ASP A 332 15.96 27.71 -6.30
N ALA A 333 16.53 26.59 -6.76
CA ALA A 333 16.73 25.39 -6.00
C ALA A 333 17.97 25.39 -5.07
N GLY A 334 18.77 26.45 -5.07
CA GLY A 334 20.00 26.58 -4.26
C GLY A 334 21.12 25.60 -4.64
N LEU A 335 21.11 25.04 -5.86
CA LEU A 335 22.10 24.07 -6.35
C LEU A 335 23.34 24.79 -6.92
N VAL A 336 24.22 25.30 -6.04
CA VAL A 336 25.45 26.02 -6.44
C VAL A 336 26.59 25.01 -6.66
N SER A 337 27.32 25.13 -7.78
CA SER A 337 28.47 24.25 -8.09
C SER A 337 29.61 24.41 -7.08
N ARG A 338 30.26 23.31 -6.71
CA ARG A 338 31.39 23.23 -5.76
C ARG A 338 32.53 24.25 -6.01
N ARG A 339 32.68 24.81 -7.20
CA ARG A 339 33.71 25.80 -7.52
C ARG A 339 33.51 27.18 -6.90
N ARG A 340 32.28 27.56 -6.50
CA ARG A 340 32.04 28.85 -5.80
C ARG A 340 32.20 28.74 -4.29
N ALA A 341 31.95 27.57 -3.74
CA ALA A 341 32.12 27.32 -2.28
C ALA A 341 33.60 27.35 -1.86
N SER A 342 34.52 26.88 -2.71
CA SER A 342 35.98 26.98 -2.46
C SER A 342 36.55 28.40 -2.59
N LEU A 343 36.01 29.21 -3.48
CA LEU A 343 36.41 30.62 -3.62
C LEU A 343 35.91 31.53 -2.48
N GLN A 344 34.71 31.23 -1.93
CA GLN A 344 34.19 31.96 -0.78
C GLN A 344 34.92 31.58 0.54
N ARG A 345 35.37 30.32 0.71
CA ARG A 345 36.21 29.96 1.84
C ARG A 345 37.60 30.57 1.79
N ALA A 346 38.19 30.67 0.61
CA ALA A 346 39.50 31.33 0.43
C ALA A 346 39.45 32.85 0.69
N GLN A 347 38.33 33.51 0.42
CA GLN A 347 38.12 34.94 0.70
C GLN A 347 37.84 35.21 2.20
N THR A 348 37.22 34.29 2.93
CA THR A 348 36.99 34.43 4.38
C THR A 348 38.21 34.14 5.19
N GLU A 349 39.11 33.25 4.75
CA GLU A 349 40.39 32.98 5.42
C GLU A 349 41.47 34.07 5.16
N GLY A 350 41.41 34.75 4.00
CA GLY A 350 42.27 35.86 3.66
C GLY A 350 41.95 37.13 4.42
N SER A 351 40.72 37.35 4.89
CA SER A 351 40.35 38.55 5.66
C SER A 351 40.57 38.42 7.19
N LEU A 352 40.84 37.25 7.69
CA LEU A 352 41.16 37.01 9.11
C LEU A 352 42.67 37.05 9.38
N GLY A 353 43.50 37.07 8.32
CA GLY A 353 44.97 37.16 8.45
C GLY A 353 45.51 38.58 8.52
N LEU A 354 44.72 39.62 8.20
CA LEU A 354 45.14 41.03 8.18
C LEU A 354 44.72 41.85 9.42
N ALA A 355 44.14 41.19 10.43
CA ALA A 355 43.75 41.86 11.68
C ALA A 355 44.64 41.47 12.87
N ARG A 356 45.84 40.85 12.62
CA ARG A 356 46.85 40.59 13.62
C ARG A 356 48.25 40.90 13.05
N SER A 357 48.53 42.15 12.90
CA SER A 357 49.90 42.71 12.93
C SER A 357 49.81 44.18 13.37
#